data_95e9d6e5241ff54c3b37ef303a721352
#
_entry.id   95e9d6e5241ff54c3b37ef303a721352
#
_cell.length_a   1.000
_cell.length_b   1.000
_cell.length_c   1.000
_cell.angle_alpha   90.00
_cell.angle_beta   90.00
_cell.angle_gamma   90.00
#
_symmetry.space_group_name_H-M   'P 1'
#
loop_
_entity.id
_entity.type
_entity.pdbx_description
1 polymer ?
#
loop_
_entity_poly.entity_id
_entity_poly.type
_entity_poly.pdbx_seq_one_letter_code
_entity_poly.pdbx_strand_id
1 'polypeptide(L)'
;REDGMKYTNLAFPLTVPKDTGQVVGLEERGRPRMDGSGSYKGKAEGSNSSQGLWIASPAKTTLTEAKHIYWFESAYDAMAYYQLHQANDKDLRKAVFISTGGNPTVEQMRGVLTLSLPAKQHICFDTDLAGIEFAKNLQQEMYRVVRSTIEETPERKPYLDSVTDGKNLDEGDIDLLPDALRSSYGKYESAWEEAMSMRSSGLCHPDDIREQTDIMNGNYKEFREGLREFLGLDKANDASFVREQPTYPNKDWN
;
A
#
# COMPACT_ATOMS: atom_id res chain seq x y z
N ARG A 1 -24.05 -8.89 34.37
CA ARG A 1 -25.02 -9.98 34.10
C ARG A 1 -25.50 -10.54 35.44
N GLU A 2 -26.76 -10.82 35.55
CA GLU A 2 -27.44 -11.22 36.79
C GLU A 2 -27.00 -12.56 37.43
N ASP A 3 -26.20 -13.36 36.72
CA ASP A 3 -25.73 -14.69 37.14
C ASP A 3 -24.37 -14.70 37.85
N GLY A 4 -23.75 -13.54 38.06
CA GLY A 4 -22.47 -13.41 38.77
C GLY A 4 -21.24 -14.06 38.08
N MET A 5 -21.41 -14.65 36.89
CA MET A 5 -20.29 -15.22 36.13
C MET A 5 -19.41 -14.11 35.52
N LYS A 6 -18.16 -14.04 35.96
CA LYS A 6 -17.15 -13.17 35.37
C LYS A 6 -16.56 -13.84 34.13
N TYR A 7 -16.97 -13.37 32.97
CA TYR A 7 -16.27 -13.75 31.71
C TYR A 7 -15.04 -12.87 31.54
N THR A 8 -13.91 -13.51 31.39
CA THR A 8 -12.64 -12.80 31.13
C THR A 8 -12.39 -12.84 29.61
N ASN A 9 -12.49 -11.70 28.94
CA ASN A 9 -12.09 -11.54 27.55
C ASN A 9 -10.58 -11.26 27.46
N LEU A 10 -9.95 -11.65 26.36
CA LEU A 10 -8.68 -11.08 25.98
C LEU A 10 -8.92 -9.67 25.42
N ALA A 11 -8.11 -8.72 25.87
CA ALA A 11 -8.20 -7.33 25.44
C ALA A 11 -6.91 -6.93 24.72
N PHE A 12 -7.08 -6.37 23.53
CA PHE A 12 -5.99 -5.87 22.69
C PHE A 12 -6.07 -4.34 22.67
N PRO A 13 -5.06 -3.63 23.19
CA PRO A 13 -5.07 -2.17 23.22
C PRO A 13 -5.05 -1.61 21.81
N LEU A 14 -5.96 -0.68 21.53
CA LEU A 14 -6.00 0.08 20.30
C LEU A 14 -5.26 1.40 20.50
N THR A 15 -4.38 1.73 19.59
CA THR A 15 -3.61 2.99 19.57
C THR A 15 -3.76 3.68 18.23
N VAL A 16 -3.47 4.97 18.15
CA VAL A 16 -3.42 5.67 16.86
C VAL A 16 -2.00 5.62 16.28
N PRO A 17 -1.85 5.54 14.94
CA PRO A 17 -0.54 5.40 14.31
C PRO A 17 0.50 6.47 14.71
N LYS A 18 0.05 7.72 14.92
CA LYS A 18 0.91 8.85 15.31
C LYS A 18 1.34 8.83 16.79
N ASP A 19 0.59 8.12 17.63
CA ASP A 19 0.86 8.01 19.07
C ASP A 19 0.50 6.60 19.57
N THR A 20 1.43 5.69 19.38
CA THR A 20 1.29 4.30 19.85
C THR A 20 1.43 4.13 21.35
N GLY A 21 1.79 5.20 22.07
CA GLY A 21 1.84 5.21 23.53
C GLY A 21 0.49 5.44 24.19
N GLN A 22 -0.46 6.04 23.49
CA GLN A 22 -1.79 6.34 24.01
C GLN A 22 -2.80 5.27 23.58
N VAL A 23 -3.39 4.58 24.55
CA VAL A 23 -4.49 3.64 24.32
C VAL A 23 -5.80 4.43 24.12
N VAL A 24 -6.43 4.23 22.98
CA VAL A 24 -7.68 4.90 22.57
C VAL A 24 -8.89 3.95 22.54
N GLY A 25 -8.69 2.70 22.94
CA GLY A 25 -9.73 1.70 22.98
C GLY A 25 -9.19 0.30 23.20
N LEU A 26 -10.09 -0.67 23.20
CA LEU A 26 -9.75 -2.08 23.34
C LEU A 26 -10.54 -2.90 22.32
N GLU A 27 -9.88 -3.79 21.60
CA GLU A 27 -10.52 -4.90 20.90
C GLU A 27 -10.65 -6.05 21.89
N GLU A 28 -11.82 -6.67 21.96
CA GLU A 28 -12.12 -7.74 22.92
C GLU A 28 -12.43 -9.04 22.19
N ARG A 29 -11.88 -10.13 22.71
CA ARG A 29 -12.13 -11.49 22.25
C ARG A 29 -12.49 -12.38 23.43
N GLY A 30 -13.68 -12.95 23.38
CA GLY A 30 -14.16 -13.92 24.35
C GLY A 30 -13.62 -15.32 24.06
N ARG A 31 -13.77 -16.20 25.05
CA ARG A 31 -13.49 -17.62 24.84
C ARG A 31 -14.51 -18.23 23.87
N PRO A 32 -14.11 -19.20 23.04
CA PRO A 32 -15.06 -20.01 22.28
C PRO A 32 -16.12 -20.62 23.21
N ARG A 33 -17.35 -20.58 22.79
CA ARG A 33 -18.45 -21.23 23.56
C ARG A 33 -18.37 -22.73 23.36
N MET A 34 -18.69 -23.47 24.43
CA MET A 34 -18.64 -24.94 24.42
C MET A 34 -19.67 -25.56 23.47
N ASP A 35 -20.72 -24.83 23.13
CA ASP A 35 -21.75 -25.23 22.16
C ASP A 35 -21.38 -25.00 20.69
N GLY A 36 -20.16 -24.50 20.41
CA GLY A 36 -19.70 -24.21 19.06
C GLY A 36 -20.31 -22.95 18.41
N SER A 37 -21.11 -22.16 19.15
CA SER A 37 -21.77 -20.95 18.61
C SER A 37 -20.83 -19.75 18.46
N GLY A 38 -19.50 -19.97 18.46
CA GLY A 38 -18.50 -18.93 18.29
C GLY A 38 -18.05 -18.28 19.61
N SER A 39 -17.29 -17.20 19.49
CA SER A 39 -16.79 -16.41 20.62
C SER A 39 -17.25 -14.97 20.51
N TYR A 40 -17.24 -14.25 21.62
CA TYR A 40 -17.47 -12.81 21.58
C TYR A 40 -16.36 -12.11 20.80
N LYS A 41 -16.75 -11.24 19.87
CA LYS A 41 -15.85 -10.38 19.08
C LYS A 41 -16.42 -8.97 19.13
N GLY A 42 -15.65 -7.99 19.58
CA GLY A 42 -16.13 -6.62 19.67
C GLY A 42 -15.05 -5.64 20.07
N LYS A 43 -15.43 -4.39 20.15
CA LYS A 43 -14.64 -3.32 20.75
C LYS A 43 -15.32 -2.87 22.04
N ALA A 44 -14.54 -2.53 23.06
CA ALA A 44 -15.07 -2.00 24.30
C ALA A 44 -15.82 -0.68 24.05
N GLU A 45 -16.84 -0.42 24.86
CA GLU A 45 -17.60 0.84 24.78
C GLU A 45 -16.66 2.04 24.95
N GLY A 46 -16.85 3.08 24.14
CA GLY A 46 -16.01 4.28 24.13
C GLY A 46 -14.71 4.16 23.36
N SER A 47 -14.42 3.00 22.74
CA SER A 47 -13.25 2.86 21.89
C SER A 47 -13.31 3.75 20.64
N ASN A 48 -12.19 4.40 20.29
CA ASN A 48 -12.04 5.10 19.02
C ASN A 48 -11.91 4.08 17.88
N SER A 49 -13.05 3.69 17.32
CA SER A 49 -13.12 2.67 16.27
C SER A 49 -12.72 3.19 14.89
N SER A 50 -12.69 4.51 14.67
CA SER A 50 -12.37 5.11 13.37
C SER A 50 -10.86 5.20 13.12
N GLN A 51 -10.06 5.38 14.18
CA GLN A 51 -8.60 5.57 14.07
C GLN A 51 -7.80 4.51 14.84
N GLY A 52 -8.42 3.89 15.85
CA GLY A 52 -7.74 2.92 16.71
C GLY A 52 -7.41 1.62 15.99
N LEU A 53 -6.15 1.22 16.09
CA LEU A 53 -5.59 -0.02 15.57
C LEU A 53 -4.84 -0.74 16.68
N TRP A 54 -4.87 -2.07 16.66
CA TRP A 54 -3.87 -2.82 17.41
C TRP A 54 -2.58 -2.83 16.59
N ILE A 55 -1.51 -2.28 17.19
CA ILE A 55 -0.18 -2.17 16.56
C ILE A 55 0.82 -2.83 17.47
N ALA A 56 1.56 -3.82 16.96
CA ALA A 56 2.55 -4.55 17.72
C ALA A 56 3.81 -4.84 16.91
N SER A 57 4.96 -4.86 17.60
CA SER A 57 6.23 -5.35 17.05
C SER A 57 6.99 -6.10 18.13
N PRO A 58 7.43 -7.35 17.91
CA PRO A 58 8.23 -8.10 18.89
C PRO A 58 9.53 -7.41 19.29
N ALA A 59 10.16 -6.68 18.37
CA ALA A 59 11.39 -5.92 18.62
C ALA A 59 11.14 -4.45 18.98
N LYS A 60 9.87 -4.03 19.16
CA LYS A 60 9.46 -2.64 19.41
C LYS A 60 9.83 -1.68 18.27
N THR A 61 9.90 -2.19 17.04
CA THR A 61 10.12 -1.40 15.83
C THR A 61 8.94 -0.44 15.63
N THR A 62 9.21 0.81 15.35
CA THR A 62 8.18 1.82 15.06
C THR A 62 7.70 1.72 13.61
N LEU A 63 6.56 2.35 13.28
CA LEU A 63 6.05 2.40 11.90
C LEU A 63 7.04 3.06 10.93
N THR A 64 7.77 4.06 11.38
CA THR A 64 8.74 4.80 10.55
C THR A 64 10.05 4.04 10.32
N GLU A 65 10.38 3.09 11.19
CA GLU A 65 11.61 2.28 11.10
C GLU A 65 11.35 0.93 10.44
N ALA A 66 10.09 0.52 10.34
CA ALA A 66 9.71 -0.78 9.84
C ALA A 66 10.06 -0.94 8.35
N LYS A 67 10.62 -2.09 8.00
CA LYS A 67 10.78 -2.51 6.59
C LYS A 67 9.61 -3.33 6.08
N HIS A 68 8.85 -3.93 6.99
CA HIS A 68 7.73 -4.82 6.70
C HIS A 68 6.57 -4.50 7.65
N ILE A 69 5.39 -4.24 7.06
CA ILE A 69 4.12 -4.04 7.77
C ILE A 69 3.18 -5.15 7.35
N TYR A 70 2.59 -5.83 8.33
CA TYR A 70 1.64 -6.93 8.11
C TYR A 70 0.25 -6.51 8.58
N TRP A 71 -0.75 -6.62 7.70
CA TRP A 71 -2.12 -6.18 7.92
C TRP A 71 -3.07 -7.36 8.10
N PHE A 72 -3.83 -7.37 9.18
CA PHE A 72 -4.78 -8.42 9.55
C PHE A 72 -6.12 -7.83 9.93
N GLU A 73 -7.17 -8.67 9.86
CA GLU A 73 -8.49 -8.30 10.33
C GLU A 73 -8.59 -8.34 11.86
N SER A 74 -7.83 -9.23 12.49
CA SER A 74 -7.83 -9.34 13.95
C SER A 74 -6.43 -9.51 14.52
N ALA A 75 -6.26 -9.11 15.79
CA ALA A 75 -5.02 -9.33 16.51
C ALA A 75 -4.69 -10.83 16.71
N TYR A 76 -5.71 -11.69 16.71
CA TYR A 76 -5.52 -13.14 16.77
C TYR A 76 -4.83 -13.66 15.52
N ASP A 77 -5.26 -13.23 14.33
CA ASP A 77 -4.66 -13.64 13.06
C ASP A 77 -3.21 -13.20 12.99
N ALA A 78 -2.92 -11.98 13.43
CA ALA A 78 -1.56 -11.47 13.52
C ALA A 78 -0.67 -12.32 14.43
N MET A 79 -1.17 -12.71 15.60
CA MET A 79 -0.41 -13.55 16.54
C MET A 79 -0.24 -14.98 16.01
N ALA A 80 -1.27 -15.54 15.38
CA ALA A 80 -1.21 -16.86 14.75
C ALA A 80 -0.19 -16.88 13.60
N TYR A 81 -0.22 -15.87 12.72
CA TYR A 81 0.75 -15.70 11.65
C TYR A 81 2.18 -15.65 12.21
N TYR A 82 2.42 -14.79 13.20
CA TYR A 82 3.72 -14.69 13.82
C TYR A 82 4.19 -16.03 14.41
N GLN A 83 3.31 -16.73 15.13
CA GLN A 83 3.62 -18.04 15.72
C GLN A 83 3.99 -19.07 14.67
N LEU A 84 3.29 -19.11 13.54
CA LEU A 84 3.54 -20.07 12.46
C LEU A 84 4.86 -19.80 11.72
N HIS A 85 5.24 -18.54 11.54
CA HIS A 85 6.33 -18.16 10.63
C HIS A 85 7.63 -17.72 11.32
N GLN A 86 7.62 -17.35 12.62
CA GLN A 86 8.76 -16.78 13.33
C GLN A 86 10.00 -17.68 13.35
N ALA A 87 9.84 -19.00 13.25
CA ALA A 87 10.96 -19.93 13.27
C ALA A 87 11.76 -19.92 11.96
N ASN A 88 11.09 -19.63 10.85
CA ASN A 88 11.66 -19.67 9.50
C ASN A 88 12.02 -18.30 8.96
N ASP A 89 11.42 -17.23 9.52
CA ASP A 89 11.63 -15.83 9.10
C ASP A 89 12.08 -14.98 10.30
N LYS A 90 13.39 -14.72 10.37
CA LYS A 90 14.00 -13.92 11.44
C LYS A 90 13.66 -12.43 11.34
N ASP A 91 13.28 -11.95 10.17
CA ASP A 91 12.94 -10.54 9.95
C ASP A 91 11.57 -10.20 10.52
N LEU A 92 10.70 -11.18 10.74
CA LEU A 92 9.40 -10.99 11.40
C LEU A 92 9.53 -10.38 12.80
N ARG A 93 10.64 -10.56 13.50
CA ARG A 93 10.85 -9.93 14.81
C ARG A 93 10.92 -8.40 14.73
N LYS A 94 11.36 -7.86 13.59
CA LYS A 94 11.49 -6.42 13.32
C LYS A 94 10.31 -5.88 12.51
N ALA A 95 9.38 -6.73 12.13
CA ALA A 95 8.16 -6.31 11.45
C ALA A 95 7.19 -5.62 12.42
N VAL A 96 6.27 -4.84 11.87
CA VAL A 96 5.12 -4.31 12.58
C VAL A 96 3.86 -5.02 12.10
N PHE A 97 3.06 -5.46 13.04
CA PHE A 97 1.80 -6.18 12.85
C PHE A 97 0.64 -5.27 13.21
N ILE A 98 -0.35 -5.21 12.35
CA ILE A 98 -1.51 -4.31 12.49
C ILE A 98 -2.78 -5.14 12.42
N SER A 99 -3.69 -4.92 13.36
CA SER A 99 -5.07 -5.37 13.26
C SER A 99 -6.01 -4.18 13.14
N THR A 100 -6.90 -4.24 12.16
CA THR A 100 -7.94 -3.23 11.94
C THR A 100 -9.16 -3.45 12.84
N GLY A 101 -9.26 -4.63 13.45
CA GLY A 101 -10.40 -5.02 14.27
C GLY A 101 -11.70 -5.16 13.45
N GLY A 102 -11.60 -5.69 12.24
CA GLY A 102 -12.64 -5.82 11.23
C GLY A 102 -12.42 -4.90 10.04
N ASN A 103 -13.50 -4.35 9.46
CA ASN A 103 -13.43 -3.48 8.28
C ASN A 103 -12.50 -2.27 8.51
N PRO A 104 -11.40 -2.12 7.74
CA PRO A 104 -10.47 -1.01 7.88
C PRO A 104 -11.13 0.32 7.46
N THR A 105 -10.88 1.36 8.24
CA THR A 105 -11.30 2.72 7.87
C THR A 105 -10.21 3.43 7.05
N VAL A 106 -10.60 4.47 6.32
CA VAL A 106 -9.66 5.32 5.57
C VAL A 106 -8.64 5.96 6.52
N GLU A 107 -9.08 6.43 7.69
CA GLU A 107 -8.24 7.07 8.70
C GLU A 107 -7.19 6.11 9.25
N GLN A 108 -7.59 4.86 9.52
CA GLN A 108 -6.67 3.80 9.96
C GLN A 108 -5.60 3.53 8.90
N MET A 109 -6.02 3.27 7.65
CA MET A 109 -5.11 2.97 6.55
C MET A 109 -4.16 4.13 6.29
N ARG A 110 -4.70 5.34 6.12
CA ARG A 110 -3.91 6.56 5.87
C ARG A 110 -2.92 6.86 6.98
N GLY A 111 -3.36 6.75 8.23
CA GLY A 111 -2.50 7.01 9.39
C GLY A 111 -1.24 6.12 9.41
N VAL A 112 -1.38 4.83 9.08
CA VAL A 112 -0.25 3.91 9.00
C VAL A 112 0.59 4.18 7.74
N LEU A 113 -0.05 4.23 6.58
CA LEU A 113 0.63 4.36 5.29
C LEU A 113 1.48 5.64 5.22
N THR A 114 0.99 6.76 5.73
CA THR A 114 1.74 8.03 5.77
C THR A 114 3.06 7.89 6.56
N LEU A 115 3.08 7.07 7.60
CA LEU A 115 4.28 6.86 8.43
C LEU A 115 5.19 5.75 7.90
N SER A 116 4.66 4.84 7.11
CA SER A 116 5.36 3.61 6.69
C SER A 116 5.48 3.45 5.18
N LEU A 117 5.39 4.52 4.40
CA LEU A 117 5.47 4.47 2.93
C LEU A 117 6.67 3.68 2.37
N PRO A 118 7.89 3.77 2.96
CA PRO A 118 9.03 3.01 2.45
C PRO A 118 8.94 1.51 2.75
N ALA A 119 8.08 1.09 3.67
CA ALA A 119 7.96 -0.30 4.09
C ALA A 119 7.17 -1.12 3.07
N LYS A 120 7.56 -2.40 2.95
CA LYS A 120 6.80 -3.40 2.21
C LYS A 120 5.52 -3.74 2.99
N GLN A 121 4.38 -3.64 2.31
CA GLN A 121 3.07 -3.92 2.90
C GLN A 121 2.68 -5.36 2.60
N HIS A 122 2.45 -6.16 3.63
CA HIS A 122 1.97 -7.54 3.54
C HIS A 122 0.50 -7.58 3.90
N ILE A 123 -0.33 -7.96 2.94
CA ILE A 123 -1.79 -8.03 3.10
C ILE A 123 -2.16 -9.44 3.50
N CYS A 124 -2.51 -9.60 4.77
CA CYS A 124 -2.83 -10.87 5.41
C CYS A 124 -4.32 -10.95 5.82
N PHE A 125 -5.19 -10.24 5.12
CA PHE A 125 -6.64 -10.32 5.32
C PHE A 125 -7.17 -11.69 4.91
N ASP A 126 -8.33 -12.06 5.42
CA ASP A 126 -9.03 -13.30 5.11
C ASP A 126 -9.18 -13.52 3.59
N THR A 127 -9.37 -14.75 3.16
CA THR A 127 -9.49 -15.09 1.74
C THR A 127 -10.92 -14.98 1.21
N ASP A 128 -11.85 -14.51 2.04
CA ASP A 128 -13.24 -14.28 1.66
C ASP A 128 -13.42 -12.94 0.88
N LEU A 129 -14.66 -12.66 0.47
CA LEU A 129 -14.98 -11.45 -0.31
C LEU A 129 -14.66 -10.16 0.46
N ALA A 130 -14.86 -10.15 1.77
CA ALA A 130 -14.57 -8.98 2.60
C ALA A 130 -13.05 -8.69 2.64
N GLY A 131 -12.23 -9.72 2.90
CA GLY A 131 -10.77 -9.56 2.90
C GLY A 131 -10.19 -9.18 1.53
N ILE A 132 -10.82 -9.62 0.44
CA ILE A 132 -10.46 -9.16 -0.91
C ILE A 132 -10.76 -7.67 -1.10
N GLU A 133 -11.91 -7.21 -0.61
CA GLU A 133 -12.30 -5.80 -0.67
C GLU A 133 -11.38 -4.93 0.20
N PHE A 134 -11.05 -5.40 1.41
CA PHE A 134 -10.13 -4.69 2.31
C PHE A 134 -8.74 -4.54 1.69
N ALA A 135 -8.22 -5.59 1.04
CA ALA A 135 -6.96 -5.55 0.31
C ALA A 135 -6.98 -4.49 -0.80
N LYS A 136 -8.05 -4.45 -1.59
CA LYS A 136 -8.22 -3.46 -2.66
C LYS A 136 -8.29 -2.03 -2.11
N ASN A 137 -9.03 -1.83 -1.02
CA ASN A 137 -9.15 -0.52 -0.38
C ASN A 137 -7.80 -0.02 0.16
N LEU A 138 -7.01 -0.91 0.77
CA LEU A 138 -5.66 -0.60 1.25
C LEU A 138 -4.73 -0.19 0.10
N GLN A 139 -4.75 -0.91 -1.03
CA GLN A 139 -3.96 -0.57 -2.22
C GLN A 139 -4.38 0.79 -2.80
N GLN A 140 -5.67 1.06 -2.88
CA GLN A 140 -6.16 2.36 -3.36
C GLN A 140 -5.75 3.50 -2.44
N GLU A 141 -5.81 3.31 -1.12
CA GLU A 141 -5.42 4.34 -0.18
C GLU A 141 -3.90 4.59 -0.20
N MET A 142 -3.09 3.55 -0.39
CA MET A 142 -1.65 3.74 -0.59
C MET A 142 -1.34 4.58 -1.82
N TYR A 143 -2.02 4.32 -2.95
CA TYR A 143 -1.87 5.15 -4.15
C TYR A 143 -2.19 6.63 -3.86
N ARG A 144 -3.27 6.89 -3.10
CA ARG A 144 -3.66 8.26 -2.71
C ARG A 144 -2.60 8.92 -1.83
N VAL A 145 -2.06 8.19 -0.86
CA VAL A 145 -1.03 8.71 0.06
C VAL A 145 0.26 9.03 -0.71
N VAL A 146 0.72 8.14 -1.58
CA VAL A 146 1.90 8.39 -2.44
C VAL A 146 1.67 9.62 -3.31
N ARG A 147 0.53 9.70 -3.99
CA ARG A 147 0.17 10.82 -4.84
C ARG A 147 0.15 12.14 -4.05
N SER A 148 -0.50 12.17 -2.89
CA SER A 148 -0.56 13.37 -2.03
C SER A 148 0.84 13.82 -1.61
N THR A 149 1.71 12.90 -1.25
CA THR A 149 3.10 13.21 -0.88
C THR A 149 3.87 13.85 -2.04
N ILE A 150 3.62 13.41 -3.28
CA ILE A 150 4.25 13.98 -4.47
C ILE A 150 3.67 15.37 -4.76
N GLU A 151 2.34 15.54 -4.65
CA GLU A 151 1.65 16.83 -4.84
C GLU A 151 2.14 17.91 -3.86
N GLU A 152 2.53 17.51 -2.65
CA GLU A 152 3.09 18.40 -1.63
C GLU A 152 4.58 18.72 -1.84
N THR A 153 5.24 18.09 -2.83
CA THR A 153 6.66 18.29 -3.16
C THR A 153 6.75 19.11 -4.46
N PRO A 154 7.01 20.45 -4.39
CA PRO A 154 6.97 21.31 -5.57
C PRO A 154 7.84 20.84 -6.74
N GLU A 155 9.02 20.28 -6.42
CA GLU A 155 10.00 19.80 -7.42
C GLU A 155 9.53 18.52 -8.14
N ARG A 156 8.56 17.80 -7.60
CA ARG A 156 8.04 16.56 -8.19
C ARG A 156 6.69 16.75 -8.89
N LYS A 157 6.02 17.85 -8.61
CA LYS A 157 4.70 18.13 -9.16
C LYS A 157 4.66 18.17 -10.70
N PRO A 158 5.62 18.80 -11.42
CA PRO A 158 5.62 18.78 -12.88
C PRO A 158 5.63 17.37 -13.47
N TYR A 159 6.41 16.47 -12.87
CA TYR A 159 6.48 15.07 -13.29
C TYR A 159 5.19 14.31 -13.03
N LEU A 160 4.53 14.58 -11.89
CA LEU A 160 3.21 14.01 -11.59
C LEU A 160 2.17 14.47 -12.61
N ASP A 161 2.09 15.76 -12.88
CA ASP A 161 1.18 16.35 -13.86
C ASP A 161 1.42 15.77 -15.27
N SER A 162 2.70 15.53 -15.63
CA SER A 162 3.04 14.87 -16.89
C SER A 162 2.50 13.45 -16.97
N VAL A 163 2.65 12.66 -15.90
CA VAL A 163 2.19 11.27 -15.86
C VAL A 163 0.66 11.16 -15.79
N THR A 164 -0.01 12.04 -15.03
CA THR A 164 -1.47 11.96 -14.82
C THR A 164 -2.28 12.67 -15.89
N ASP A 165 -1.87 13.87 -16.25
CA ASP A 165 -2.65 14.77 -17.09
C ASP A 165 -2.05 14.95 -18.50
N GLY A 166 -0.89 14.31 -18.78
CA GLY A 166 -0.21 14.38 -20.08
C GLY A 166 0.41 15.75 -20.35
N LYS A 167 0.69 16.56 -19.30
CA LYS A 167 1.38 17.84 -19.48
C LYS A 167 2.80 17.63 -19.93
N ASN A 168 3.27 18.47 -20.85
CA ASN A 168 4.66 18.47 -21.27
C ASN A 168 5.55 18.98 -20.12
N LEU A 169 6.72 18.39 -19.99
CA LEU A 169 7.79 18.89 -19.13
C LEU A 169 8.51 20.05 -19.87
N ASP A 170 8.94 21.05 -19.13
CA ASP A 170 9.83 22.08 -19.68
C ASP A 170 11.31 21.64 -19.66
N GLU A 171 12.18 22.40 -20.31
CA GLU A 171 13.62 22.09 -20.38
C GLU A 171 14.26 22.02 -18.99
N GLY A 172 13.86 22.90 -18.06
CA GLY A 172 14.36 22.91 -16.69
C GLY A 172 13.97 21.66 -15.91
N ASP A 173 12.73 21.18 -16.10
CA ASP A 173 12.27 19.94 -15.48
C ASP A 173 13.03 18.72 -16.03
N ILE A 174 13.29 18.70 -17.35
CA ILE A 174 14.03 17.62 -18.02
C ILE A 174 15.47 17.55 -17.51
N ASP A 175 16.13 18.71 -17.35
CA ASP A 175 17.50 18.77 -16.86
C ASP A 175 17.69 18.25 -15.44
N LEU A 176 16.65 18.31 -14.63
CA LEU A 176 16.63 17.79 -13.25
C LEU A 176 16.34 16.30 -13.16
N LEU A 177 15.96 15.64 -14.26
CA LEU A 177 15.73 14.19 -14.26
C LEU A 177 17.05 13.42 -14.10
N PRO A 178 17.01 12.21 -13.51
CA PRO A 178 18.11 11.26 -13.55
C PRO A 178 18.56 10.97 -14.99
N ASP A 179 19.86 10.72 -15.19
CA ASP A 179 20.45 10.50 -16.53
C ASP A 179 19.72 9.44 -17.37
N ALA A 180 19.28 8.36 -16.74
CA ALA A 180 18.54 7.29 -17.43
C ALA A 180 17.19 7.80 -17.98
N LEU A 181 16.45 8.60 -17.22
CA LEU A 181 15.17 9.16 -17.64
C LEU A 181 15.36 10.26 -18.68
N ARG A 182 16.38 11.09 -18.52
CA ARG A 182 16.76 12.12 -19.50
C ARG A 182 17.11 11.49 -20.85
N SER A 183 17.86 10.38 -20.82
CA SER A 183 18.17 9.60 -22.02
C SER A 183 16.93 9.00 -22.68
N SER A 184 15.99 8.46 -21.86
CA SER A 184 14.73 7.91 -22.36
C SER A 184 13.84 9.01 -22.97
N TYR A 185 13.78 10.18 -22.34
CA TYR A 185 13.09 11.35 -22.91
C TYR A 185 13.70 11.78 -24.25
N GLY A 186 15.04 11.87 -24.36
CA GLY A 186 15.73 12.24 -25.60
C GLY A 186 15.44 11.28 -26.75
N LYS A 187 15.31 9.98 -26.48
CA LYS A 187 14.86 9.00 -27.49
C LYS A 187 13.44 9.29 -27.99
N TYR A 188 12.54 9.61 -27.07
CA TYR A 188 11.17 9.99 -27.43
C TYR A 188 11.15 11.27 -28.27
N GLU A 189 11.85 12.32 -27.83
CA GLU A 189 11.91 13.61 -28.50
C GLU A 189 12.46 13.49 -29.92
N SER A 190 13.59 12.78 -30.09
CA SER A 190 14.17 12.50 -31.41
C SER A 190 13.19 11.75 -32.33
N ALA A 191 12.53 10.74 -31.83
CA ALA A 191 11.54 9.98 -32.61
C ALA A 191 10.29 10.82 -32.94
N TRP A 192 9.91 11.75 -32.06
CA TRP A 192 8.82 12.69 -32.29
C TRP A 192 9.16 13.69 -33.39
N GLU A 193 10.36 14.28 -33.34
CA GLU A 193 10.84 15.21 -34.39
C GLU A 193 10.89 14.55 -35.75
N GLU A 194 11.40 13.31 -35.82
CA GLU A 194 11.47 12.53 -37.04
C GLU A 194 10.07 12.22 -37.59
N ALA A 195 9.16 11.75 -36.76
CA ALA A 195 7.77 11.49 -37.17
C ALA A 195 7.06 12.76 -37.68
N MET A 196 7.31 13.92 -37.04
CA MET A 196 6.71 15.18 -37.47
C MET A 196 7.33 15.68 -38.79
N SER A 197 8.66 15.51 -38.98
CA SER A 197 9.38 15.83 -40.23
C SER A 197 8.85 15.00 -41.39
N MET A 198 8.68 13.69 -41.20
CA MET A 198 8.14 12.78 -42.21
C MET A 198 6.71 13.16 -42.62
N ARG A 199 5.85 13.49 -41.65
CA ARG A 199 4.47 13.94 -41.91
C ARG A 199 4.41 15.26 -42.66
N SER A 200 5.27 16.21 -42.31
CA SER A 200 5.28 17.57 -42.93
C SER A 200 5.89 17.59 -44.31
N SER A 201 6.80 16.68 -44.61
CA SER A 201 7.46 16.61 -45.94
C SER A 201 6.51 16.27 -47.09
N GLY A 202 5.46 15.48 -46.78
CA GLY A 202 4.54 14.96 -47.79
C GLY A 202 5.17 13.99 -48.82
N LEU A 203 6.44 13.60 -48.61
CA LEU A 203 7.20 12.75 -49.52
C LEU A 203 7.37 11.31 -49.04
N CYS A 204 7.08 11.04 -47.75
CA CYS A 204 7.28 9.73 -47.17
C CYS A 204 6.06 8.80 -47.41
N HIS A 205 6.33 7.50 -47.52
CA HIS A 205 5.29 6.51 -47.66
C HIS A 205 4.45 6.43 -46.37
N PRO A 206 3.13 6.23 -46.42
CA PRO A 206 2.28 6.14 -45.24
C PRO A 206 2.69 5.07 -44.25
N ASP A 207 3.25 3.94 -44.70
CA ASP A 207 3.71 2.86 -43.84
C ASP A 207 4.96 3.25 -43.05
N ASP A 208 5.88 4.00 -43.66
CA ASP A 208 7.08 4.52 -42.99
C ASP A 208 6.70 5.52 -41.88
N ILE A 209 5.72 6.38 -42.16
CA ILE A 209 5.17 7.32 -41.17
C ILE A 209 4.50 6.56 -40.01
N ARG A 210 3.83 5.45 -40.30
CA ARG A 210 3.21 4.61 -39.27
C ARG A 210 4.27 3.95 -38.38
N GLU A 211 5.27 3.32 -39.00
CA GLU A 211 6.39 2.69 -38.28
C GLU A 211 7.09 3.68 -37.37
N GLN A 212 7.42 4.87 -37.86
CA GLN A 212 8.06 5.90 -37.05
C GLN A 212 7.15 6.42 -35.92
N THR A 213 5.85 6.49 -36.15
CA THR A 213 4.87 6.84 -35.13
C THR A 213 4.79 5.76 -34.04
N ASP A 214 4.89 4.49 -34.40
CA ASP A 214 4.88 3.38 -33.45
C ASP A 214 6.18 3.38 -32.59
N ILE A 215 7.33 3.70 -33.18
CA ILE A 215 8.58 3.89 -32.45
C ILE A 215 8.46 5.05 -31.45
N MET A 216 7.93 6.19 -31.88
CA MET A 216 7.70 7.36 -31.01
C MET A 216 6.79 6.99 -29.82
N ASN A 217 5.68 6.30 -30.08
CA ASN A 217 4.75 5.88 -29.04
C ASN A 217 5.36 4.87 -28.07
N GLY A 218 6.20 3.97 -28.57
CA GLY A 218 6.96 3.02 -27.75
C GLY A 218 7.93 3.73 -26.81
N ASN A 219 8.71 4.67 -27.33
CA ASN A 219 9.66 5.46 -26.54
C ASN A 219 8.92 6.33 -25.48
N TYR A 220 7.77 6.92 -25.83
CA TYR A 220 6.96 7.69 -24.90
C TYR A 220 6.43 6.83 -23.76
N LYS A 221 5.99 5.62 -24.08
CA LYS A 221 5.52 4.67 -23.08
C LYS A 221 6.64 4.29 -22.12
N GLU A 222 7.83 3.96 -22.63
CA GLU A 222 9.01 3.63 -21.82
C GLU A 222 9.39 4.78 -20.89
N PHE A 223 9.43 6.01 -21.39
CA PHE A 223 9.70 7.19 -20.59
C PHE A 223 8.66 7.38 -19.48
N ARG A 224 7.37 7.28 -19.79
CA ARG A 224 6.28 7.41 -18.80
C ARG A 224 6.35 6.34 -17.71
N GLU A 225 6.65 5.11 -18.08
CA GLU A 225 6.81 4.02 -17.11
C GLU A 225 8.00 4.30 -16.18
N GLY A 226 9.15 4.70 -16.72
CA GLY A 226 10.29 5.11 -15.90
C GLY A 226 10.00 6.32 -15.00
N LEU A 227 9.24 7.29 -15.48
CA LEU A 227 8.84 8.46 -14.69
C LEU A 227 7.89 8.08 -13.56
N ARG A 228 6.97 7.13 -13.77
CA ARG A 228 6.09 6.58 -12.73
C ARG A 228 6.90 5.86 -11.65
N GLU A 229 7.89 5.07 -12.06
CA GLU A 229 8.80 4.40 -11.14
C GLU A 229 9.62 5.41 -10.31
N PHE A 230 10.18 6.43 -10.96
CA PHE A 230 10.91 7.52 -10.30
C PHE A 230 10.07 8.25 -9.26
N LEU A 231 8.79 8.48 -9.54
CA LEU A 231 7.82 9.06 -8.61
C LEU A 231 7.40 8.07 -7.51
N GLY A 232 7.68 6.80 -7.65
CA GLY A 232 7.22 5.77 -6.73
C GLY A 232 5.73 5.43 -6.86
N LEU A 233 5.08 5.85 -7.96
CA LEU A 233 3.66 5.56 -8.19
C LEU A 233 3.41 4.06 -8.41
N ASP A 234 4.37 3.33 -8.93
CA ASP A 234 4.27 1.89 -9.15
C ASP A 234 4.48 1.08 -7.86
N LYS A 235 5.05 1.71 -6.81
CA LYS A 235 5.08 1.10 -5.46
C LYS A 235 3.68 0.84 -4.91
N ALA A 236 2.68 1.59 -5.36
CA ALA A 236 1.28 1.35 -5.02
C ALA A 236 0.67 0.17 -5.81
N ASN A 237 1.31 -0.30 -6.88
CA ASN A 237 0.68 -1.27 -7.78
C ASN A 237 1.19 -2.71 -7.65
N ASP A 238 2.48 -3.00 -7.38
CA ASP A 238 2.95 -4.39 -7.42
C ASP A 238 4.08 -4.75 -6.44
N ALA A 239 5.17 -4.01 -6.37
CA ALA A 239 6.36 -4.46 -5.65
C ALA A 239 6.30 -4.26 -4.13
N SER A 240 5.44 -3.35 -3.67
CA SER A 240 5.29 -2.99 -2.25
C SER A 240 4.20 -3.76 -1.53
N PHE A 241 3.33 -4.45 -2.29
CA PHE A 241 2.29 -5.29 -1.72
C PHE A 241 2.59 -6.76 -1.95
N VAL A 242 2.55 -7.53 -0.88
CA VAL A 242 2.55 -8.99 -0.93
C VAL A 242 1.26 -9.45 -0.30
N ARG A 243 0.47 -10.21 -1.04
CA ARG A 243 -0.69 -10.89 -0.48
C ARG A 243 -0.24 -12.20 0.11
N GLU A 244 -0.35 -12.29 1.42
CA GLU A 244 -0.13 -13.52 2.19
C GLU A 244 -1.48 -14.22 2.35
N GLN A 245 -1.51 -15.53 2.22
CA GLN A 245 -2.74 -16.30 2.36
C GLN A 245 -2.52 -17.52 3.26
N PRO A 246 -3.49 -17.84 4.12
CA PRO A 246 -3.49 -19.10 4.86
C PRO A 246 -3.46 -20.28 3.89
N THR A 247 -2.88 -21.39 4.33
CA THR A 247 -2.83 -22.61 3.53
C THR A 247 -4.23 -23.19 3.38
N TYR A 248 -4.65 -23.46 2.14
CA TYR A 248 -5.92 -24.12 1.87
C TYR A 248 -6.07 -25.39 2.73
N PRO A 249 -7.22 -25.71 3.34
CA PRO A 249 -8.54 -25.09 3.12
C PRO A 249 -8.89 -23.94 4.09
N ASN A 250 -7.97 -23.41 4.87
CA ASN A 250 -8.26 -22.40 5.87
C ASN A 250 -8.57 -21.05 5.19
N LYS A 251 -9.51 -20.32 5.77
CA LYS A 251 -9.85 -18.99 5.28
C LYS A 251 -9.13 -17.88 6.06
N ASP A 252 -8.73 -18.14 7.29
CA ASP A 252 -8.02 -17.25 8.22
C ASP A 252 -6.75 -17.90 8.80
N TRP A 253 -5.98 -17.18 9.62
CA TRP A 253 -4.70 -17.63 10.18
C TRP A 253 -4.81 -18.39 11.50
N ASN A 254 -5.99 -18.44 12.13
CA ASN A 254 -6.20 -19.08 13.42
C ASN A 254 -7.10 -20.33 13.38
#